data_fecfcf336f75e81dbc1444469c0c3c56
#
_entry.id   fecfcf336f75e81dbc1444469c0c3c56
#
_cell.length_a   1.000
_cell.length_b   1.000
_cell.length_c   1.000
_cell.angle_alpha   90.00
_cell.angle_beta   90.00
_cell.angle_gamma   90.00
#
_symmetry.space_group_name_H-M   'P 1'
#
loop_
_entity.id
_entity.type
_entity.pdbx_description
1 polymer ?
#
loop_
_entity_poly.entity_id
_entity_poly.type
_entity_poly.pdbx_seq_one_letter_code
_entity_poly.pdbx_strand_id
1 'polypeptide(L)'
;MDGQLAVEARDVSKRFGQVTALDGLGLGIRRGEIYGLLGPNGSGKTTFIRTLAGLLRPDGGVVRVFGAAPRAAVSAGAVGYMTQAAALYGELSIEENLAFFGSLEGVADLDARIEDALGRVALLDRRRSIVGTLSGGMRTRVSLAATLLHQPRLLLLDEPTVGVDPALRKEFWDHFRALAGTGVTILVSSHVMDEASRCDRLGLIRAGRVLAEGSATDLIARAGTADLESAFLALSAAPA
;
A
#
# COMPACT_ATOMS: atom_id res chain seq x y z
N MET A 1 -4.53 24.94 0.13
CA MET A 1 -3.94 23.69 0.74
C MET A 1 -3.90 22.49 -0.22
N ASP A 2 -4.37 22.62 -1.47
CA ASP A 2 -4.52 21.49 -2.41
C ASP A 2 -3.23 20.91 -3.01
N GLY A 3 -2.11 21.60 -2.91
CA GLY A 3 -0.84 21.17 -3.52
C GLY A 3 -0.05 20.09 -2.74
N GLN A 4 -0.48 19.69 -1.56
CA GLN A 4 0.27 18.82 -0.67
C GLN A 4 -0.23 17.36 -0.59
N LEU A 5 -1.42 17.04 -1.15
CA LEU A 5 -1.97 15.70 -1.10
C LEU A 5 -1.50 14.84 -2.29
N ALA A 6 -1.12 13.59 -1.99
CA ALA A 6 -0.92 12.52 -2.96
C ALA A 6 -2.24 11.79 -3.23
N VAL A 7 -3.03 11.56 -2.18
CA VAL A 7 -4.37 10.96 -2.28
C VAL A 7 -5.39 11.84 -1.58
N GLU A 8 -6.52 12.04 -2.24
CA GLU A 8 -7.69 12.68 -1.68
C GLU A 8 -8.92 11.80 -1.93
N ALA A 9 -9.63 11.45 -0.85
CA ALA A 9 -10.89 10.72 -0.90
C ALA A 9 -11.94 11.48 -0.10
N ARG A 10 -13.13 11.70 -0.71
CA ARG A 10 -14.26 12.38 -0.10
C ARG A 10 -15.54 11.58 -0.35
N ASP A 11 -16.20 11.18 0.72
CA ASP A 11 -17.50 10.48 0.72
C ASP A 11 -17.54 9.24 -0.17
N VAL A 12 -16.42 8.49 -0.24
CA VAL A 12 -16.26 7.38 -1.16
C VAL A 12 -17.09 6.19 -0.72
N SER A 13 -17.99 5.75 -1.61
CA SER A 13 -18.87 4.62 -1.35
C SER A 13 -18.71 3.54 -2.40
N LYS A 14 -18.76 2.25 -1.97
CA LYS A 14 -18.70 1.09 -2.84
C LYS A 14 -19.52 -0.07 -2.30
N ARG A 15 -20.38 -0.64 -3.15
CA ARG A 15 -21.18 -1.81 -2.80
C ARG A 15 -20.91 -2.97 -3.76
N PHE A 16 -21.03 -4.17 -3.24
CA PHE A 16 -21.01 -5.43 -3.97
C PHE A 16 -22.25 -6.23 -3.60
N GLY A 17 -23.27 -6.16 -4.44
CA GLY A 17 -24.58 -6.71 -4.10
C GLY A 17 -25.13 -6.10 -2.81
N GLN A 18 -25.34 -6.91 -1.79
CA GLN A 18 -25.86 -6.45 -0.49
C GLN A 18 -24.75 -5.96 0.47
N VAL A 19 -23.46 -6.15 0.13
CA VAL A 19 -22.35 -5.78 0.99
C VAL A 19 -21.88 -4.37 0.67
N THR A 20 -21.93 -3.47 1.64
CA THR A 20 -21.30 -2.14 1.56
C THR A 20 -19.86 -2.26 2.00
N ALA A 21 -18.93 -2.16 1.06
CA ALA A 21 -17.50 -2.29 1.32
C ALA A 21 -16.82 -0.96 1.69
N LEU A 22 -17.31 0.16 1.12
CA LEU A 22 -16.94 1.53 1.51
C LEU A 22 -18.21 2.32 1.73
N ASP A 23 -18.26 3.09 2.81
CA ASP A 23 -19.46 3.79 3.26
C ASP A 23 -19.12 5.24 3.68
N GLY A 24 -19.08 6.14 2.69
CA GLY A 24 -18.73 7.53 2.92
C GLY A 24 -17.28 7.74 3.39
N LEU A 25 -16.34 6.89 2.91
CA LEU A 25 -14.94 6.96 3.31
C LEU A 25 -14.32 8.29 2.88
N GLY A 26 -13.73 9.02 3.84
CA GLY A 26 -12.98 10.24 3.61
C GLY A 26 -11.61 10.16 4.26
N LEU A 27 -10.54 10.46 3.51
CA LEU A 27 -9.18 10.59 4.02
C LEU A 27 -8.28 11.38 3.06
N GLY A 28 -7.16 11.90 3.58
CA GLY A 28 -6.14 12.58 2.79
C GLY A 28 -4.75 12.08 3.13
N ILE A 29 -3.97 11.69 2.10
CA ILE A 29 -2.57 11.24 2.25
C ILE A 29 -1.66 12.33 1.70
N ARG A 30 -0.69 12.79 2.49
CA ARG A 30 0.28 13.82 2.09
C ARG A 30 1.37 13.20 1.21
N ARG A 31 2.00 14.02 0.39
CA ARG A 31 3.13 13.57 -0.42
C ARG A 31 4.33 13.22 0.46
N GLY A 32 4.99 12.10 0.15
CA GLY A 32 6.19 11.64 0.83
C GLY A 32 5.97 11.04 2.22
N GLU A 33 4.69 10.91 2.70
CA GLU A 33 4.43 10.23 3.97
C GLU A 33 4.22 8.72 3.77
N ILE A 34 4.49 7.96 4.81
CA ILE A 34 4.03 6.58 4.97
C ILE A 34 2.72 6.63 5.75
N TYR A 35 1.62 6.29 5.07
CA TYR A 35 0.29 6.26 5.64
C TYR A 35 -0.16 4.82 5.87
N GLY A 36 -0.51 4.48 7.11
CA GLY A 36 -1.04 3.18 7.49
C GLY A 36 -2.57 3.18 7.47
N LEU A 37 -3.18 2.30 6.67
CA LEU A 37 -4.62 2.05 6.71
C LEU A 37 -4.88 0.78 7.53
N LEU A 38 -5.26 0.96 8.80
CA LEU A 38 -5.36 -0.11 9.78
C LEU A 38 -6.80 -0.48 10.08
N GLY A 39 -7.07 -1.78 10.15
CA GLY A 39 -8.39 -2.29 10.50
C GLY A 39 -8.52 -3.78 10.28
N PRO A 40 -9.59 -4.41 10.80
CA PRO A 40 -9.81 -5.85 10.69
C PRO A 40 -10.05 -6.28 9.23
N ASN A 41 -10.00 -7.60 9.02
CA ASN A 41 -10.37 -8.16 7.72
C ASN A 41 -11.82 -7.82 7.39
N GLY A 42 -12.08 -7.49 6.11
CA GLY A 42 -13.40 -7.05 5.66
C GLY A 42 -13.75 -5.60 5.98
N SER A 43 -12.86 -4.79 6.57
CA SER A 43 -13.13 -3.38 6.86
C SER A 43 -13.16 -2.45 5.64
N GLY A 44 -12.72 -2.92 4.45
CA GLY A 44 -12.72 -2.13 3.21
C GLY A 44 -11.33 -1.72 2.71
N LYS A 45 -10.23 -2.05 3.40
CA LYS A 45 -8.84 -1.67 3.03
C LYS A 45 -8.50 -2.00 1.58
N THR A 46 -8.58 -3.28 1.21
CA THR A 46 -8.29 -3.75 -0.17
C THR A 46 -9.22 -3.10 -1.20
N THR A 47 -10.50 -2.88 -0.87
CA THR A 47 -11.45 -2.20 -1.76
C THR A 47 -11.01 -0.77 -2.03
N PHE A 48 -10.59 -0.05 -0.99
CA PHE A 48 -10.08 1.31 -1.14
C PHE A 48 -8.76 1.34 -1.93
N ILE A 49 -7.80 0.48 -1.62
CA ILE A 49 -6.55 0.35 -2.38
C ILE A 49 -6.82 0.06 -3.86
N ARG A 50 -7.70 -0.89 -4.18
CA ARG A 50 -8.09 -1.19 -5.58
C ARG A 50 -8.78 -0.02 -6.27
N THR A 51 -9.49 0.83 -5.52
CA THR A 51 -10.05 2.07 -6.05
C THR A 51 -8.95 3.06 -6.43
N LEU A 52 -7.92 3.21 -5.58
CA LEU A 52 -6.75 4.06 -5.86
C LEU A 52 -5.91 3.52 -7.02
N ALA A 53 -5.79 2.19 -7.14
CA ALA A 53 -5.13 1.52 -8.26
C ALA A 53 -5.94 1.56 -9.58
N GLY A 54 -7.10 2.25 -9.58
CA GLY A 54 -7.96 2.37 -10.77
C GLY A 54 -8.64 1.07 -11.21
N LEU A 55 -8.54 -0.01 -10.42
CA LEU A 55 -9.13 -1.32 -10.68
C LEU A 55 -10.61 -1.37 -10.33
N LEU A 56 -11.05 -0.51 -9.41
CA LEU A 56 -12.46 -0.39 -9.01
C LEU A 56 -12.92 1.05 -9.18
N ARG A 57 -14.12 1.21 -9.74
CA ARG A 57 -14.82 2.50 -9.75
C ARG A 57 -15.71 2.60 -8.50
N PRO A 58 -15.62 3.68 -7.70
CA PRO A 58 -16.55 3.92 -6.61
C PRO A 58 -17.95 4.15 -7.17
N ASP A 59 -18.98 3.88 -6.34
CA ASP A 59 -20.36 4.13 -6.70
C ASP A 59 -20.80 5.55 -6.34
N GLY A 60 -20.10 6.19 -5.37
CA GLY A 60 -20.28 7.59 -4.98
C GLY A 60 -18.99 8.20 -4.45
N GLY A 61 -19.01 9.53 -4.29
CA GLY A 61 -17.89 10.29 -3.80
C GLY A 61 -16.82 10.60 -4.86
N VAL A 62 -15.69 11.14 -4.41
CA VAL A 62 -14.57 11.57 -5.26
C VAL A 62 -13.28 10.98 -4.75
N VAL A 63 -12.48 10.43 -5.66
CA VAL A 63 -11.10 9.99 -5.40
C VAL A 63 -10.17 10.64 -6.39
N ARG A 64 -9.07 11.21 -5.88
CA ARG A 64 -7.99 11.77 -6.70
C ARG A 64 -6.64 11.27 -6.22
N VAL A 65 -5.76 11.03 -7.17
CA VAL A 65 -4.36 10.64 -6.97
C VAL A 65 -3.51 11.68 -7.67
N PHE A 66 -2.73 12.45 -6.92
CA PHE A 66 -2.00 13.64 -7.40
C PHE A 66 -2.87 14.62 -8.19
N GLY A 67 -4.13 14.80 -7.75
CA GLY A 67 -5.11 15.68 -8.40
C GLY A 67 -5.83 15.07 -9.61
N ALA A 68 -5.38 13.92 -10.13
CA ALA A 68 -5.99 13.22 -11.27
C ALA A 68 -6.97 12.11 -10.82
N ALA A 69 -7.83 11.64 -11.72
CA ALA A 69 -8.59 10.42 -11.49
C ALA A 69 -7.64 9.21 -11.37
N PRO A 70 -7.96 8.18 -10.53
CA PRO A 70 -7.06 7.05 -10.29
C PRO A 70 -6.54 6.39 -11.58
N ARG A 71 -7.39 6.08 -12.55
CA ARG A 71 -6.98 5.50 -13.83
C ARG A 71 -5.99 6.37 -14.59
N ALA A 72 -6.19 7.69 -14.61
CA ALA A 72 -5.27 8.61 -15.28
C ALA A 72 -3.92 8.66 -14.57
N ALA A 73 -3.89 8.62 -13.24
CA ALA A 73 -2.65 8.56 -12.47
C ALA A 73 -1.87 7.25 -12.72
N VAL A 74 -2.57 6.12 -12.81
CA VAL A 74 -1.99 4.81 -13.18
C VAL A 74 -1.43 4.85 -14.59
N SER A 75 -2.21 5.31 -15.58
CA SER A 75 -1.74 5.43 -16.98
C SER A 75 -0.55 6.37 -17.15
N ALA A 76 -0.36 7.30 -16.21
CA ALA A 76 0.81 8.19 -16.18
C ALA A 76 2.02 7.57 -15.43
N GLY A 77 1.96 6.30 -15.03
CA GLY A 77 3.02 5.62 -14.29
C GLY A 77 3.22 6.15 -12.86
N ALA A 78 2.25 6.89 -12.29
CA ALA A 78 2.41 7.51 -10.99
C ALA A 78 2.14 6.55 -9.82
N VAL A 79 1.53 5.39 -10.06
CA VAL A 79 1.03 4.45 -9.04
C VAL A 79 1.63 3.07 -9.24
N GLY A 80 2.27 2.54 -8.21
CA GLY A 80 2.65 1.14 -8.11
C GLY A 80 1.72 0.42 -7.14
N TYR A 81 1.25 -0.77 -7.50
CA TYR A 81 0.36 -1.57 -6.65
C TYR A 81 0.91 -2.96 -6.41
N MET A 82 1.22 -3.24 -5.16
CA MET A 82 1.60 -4.56 -4.69
C MET A 82 0.38 -5.25 -4.04
N THR A 83 -0.07 -6.33 -4.64
CA THR A 83 -1.20 -7.13 -4.15
C THR A 83 -0.79 -8.04 -2.99
N GLN A 84 -1.75 -8.39 -2.14
CA GLN A 84 -1.54 -9.30 -1.01
C GLN A 84 -0.96 -10.67 -1.44
N ALA A 85 -1.45 -11.24 -2.54
CA ALA A 85 -0.86 -12.42 -3.16
C ALA A 85 0.09 -11.98 -4.27
N ALA A 86 1.35 -12.42 -4.21
CA ALA A 86 2.33 -12.11 -5.25
C ALA A 86 1.87 -12.66 -6.61
N ALA A 87 1.59 -11.77 -7.56
CA ALA A 87 1.16 -12.12 -8.92
C ALA A 87 2.38 -12.43 -9.81
N LEU A 88 3.20 -13.42 -9.39
CA LEU A 88 4.43 -13.81 -10.07
C LEU A 88 4.28 -15.15 -10.80
N TYR A 89 4.96 -15.29 -11.92
CA TYR A 89 5.05 -16.54 -12.68
C TYR A 89 6.10 -17.45 -12.04
N GLY A 90 5.67 -18.57 -11.46
CA GLY A 90 6.53 -19.47 -10.70
C GLY A 90 7.58 -20.17 -11.56
N GLU A 91 7.31 -20.38 -12.85
CA GLU A 91 8.17 -21.04 -13.82
C GLU A 91 9.29 -20.14 -14.34
N LEU A 92 9.12 -18.84 -14.23
CA LEU A 92 10.10 -17.85 -14.69
C LEU A 92 11.12 -17.53 -13.58
N SER A 93 12.30 -17.11 -13.98
CA SER A 93 13.28 -16.51 -13.08
C SER A 93 12.79 -15.16 -12.55
N ILE A 94 13.48 -14.64 -11.54
CA ILE A 94 13.22 -13.29 -11.01
C ILE A 94 13.34 -12.25 -12.14
N GLU A 95 14.44 -12.28 -12.88
CA GLU A 95 14.72 -11.36 -13.98
C GLU A 95 13.65 -11.42 -15.07
N GLU A 96 13.24 -12.62 -15.50
CA GLU A 96 12.19 -12.79 -16.51
C GLU A 96 10.82 -12.27 -16.02
N ASN A 97 10.48 -12.48 -14.73
CA ASN A 97 9.28 -11.86 -14.16
C ASN A 97 9.35 -10.34 -14.23
N LEU A 98 10.47 -9.75 -13.81
CA LEU A 98 10.66 -8.30 -13.84
C LEU A 98 10.65 -7.75 -15.28
N ALA A 99 11.28 -8.45 -16.21
CA ALA A 99 11.26 -8.09 -17.62
C ALA A 99 9.83 -8.13 -18.21
N PHE A 100 9.04 -9.14 -17.84
CA PHE A 100 7.64 -9.23 -18.24
C PHE A 100 6.83 -8.04 -17.74
N PHE A 101 6.86 -7.74 -16.43
CA PHE A 101 6.10 -6.64 -15.87
C PHE A 101 6.59 -5.28 -16.36
N GLY A 102 7.92 -5.07 -16.45
CA GLY A 102 8.47 -3.83 -16.96
C GLY A 102 8.11 -3.57 -18.42
N SER A 103 8.05 -4.62 -19.24
CA SER A 103 7.59 -4.51 -20.63
C SER A 103 6.11 -4.13 -20.74
N LEU A 104 5.25 -4.68 -19.87
CA LEU A 104 3.82 -4.30 -19.81
C LEU A 104 3.62 -2.84 -19.43
N GLU A 105 4.45 -2.31 -18.52
CA GLU A 105 4.42 -0.92 -18.08
C GLU A 105 5.15 0.03 -19.04
N GLY A 106 5.76 -0.48 -20.12
CA GLY A 106 6.52 0.32 -21.07
C GLY A 106 7.78 0.97 -20.47
N VAL A 107 8.43 0.31 -19.52
CA VAL A 107 9.60 0.83 -18.82
C VAL A 107 10.77 0.94 -19.79
N ALA A 108 11.31 2.17 -19.94
CA ALA A 108 12.52 2.41 -20.70
C ALA A 108 13.76 1.92 -19.91
N ASP A 109 14.84 1.56 -20.64
CA ASP A 109 16.10 1.09 -20.06
C ASP A 109 15.89 -0.07 -19.08
N LEU A 110 15.07 -1.04 -19.49
CA LEU A 110 14.51 -2.08 -18.63
C LEU A 110 15.57 -2.87 -17.86
N ASP A 111 16.72 -3.21 -18.47
CA ASP A 111 17.80 -3.95 -17.79
C ASP A 111 18.37 -3.15 -16.61
N ALA A 112 18.62 -1.86 -16.80
CA ALA A 112 19.11 -0.98 -15.74
C ALA A 112 18.07 -0.80 -14.63
N ARG A 113 16.77 -0.76 -14.99
CA ARG A 113 15.67 -0.70 -14.03
C ARG A 113 15.53 -1.98 -13.21
N ILE A 114 15.70 -3.14 -13.84
CA ILE A 114 15.70 -4.43 -13.15
C ILE A 114 16.86 -4.50 -12.16
N GLU A 115 18.05 -4.08 -12.57
CA GLU A 115 19.22 -4.06 -11.70
C GLU A 115 19.01 -3.15 -10.48
N ASP A 116 18.54 -1.91 -10.69
CA ASP A 116 18.21 -0.96 -9.60
C ASP A 116 17.13 -1.55 -8.66
N ALA A 117 16.04 -2.08 -9.21
CA ALA A 117 14.95 -2.65 -8.41
C ALA A 117 15.43 -3.86 -7.59
N LEU A 118 16.24 -4.75 -8.17
CA LEU A 118 16.80 -5.90 -7.46
C LEU A 118 17.82 -5.48 -6.39
N GLY A 119 18.61 -4.44 -6.65
CA GLY A 119 19.52 -3.85 -5.65
C GLY A 119 18.75 -3.34 -4.43
N ARG A 120 17.64 -2.64 -4.65
CA ARG A 120 16.78 -2.09 -3.58
C ARG A 120 16.16 -3.16 -2.68
N VAL A 121 15.90 -4.35 -3.19
CA VAL A 121 15.31 -5.46 -2.42
C VAL A 121 16.32 -6.54 -2.03
N ALA A 122 17.64 -6.30 -2.23
CA ALA A 122 18.74 -7.23 -1.93
C ALA A 122 18.56 -8.62 -2.59
N LEU A 123 18.22 -8.65 -3.89
CA LEU A 123 18.06 -9.88 -4.67
C LEU A 123 18.91 -9.93 -5.96
N LEU A 124 19.88 -9.03 -6.12
CA LEU A 124 20.70 -8.94 -7.32
C LEU A 124 21.44 -10.25 -7.60
N ASP A 125 22.03 -10.88 -6.58
CA ASP A 125 22.73 -12.16 -6.67
C ASP A 125 21.83 -13.36 -7.00
N ARG A 126 20.51 -13.16 -6.88
CA ARG A 126 19.50 -14.18 -7.13
C ARG A 126 18.70 -13.96 -8.41
N ARG A 127 19.08 -12.98 -9.24
CA ARG A 127 18.31 -12.56 -10.43
C ARG A 127 17.87 -13.71 -11.34
N ARG A 128 18.68 -14.78 -11.43
CA ARG A 128 18.41 -15.97 -12.26
C ARG A 128 17.69 -17.11 -11.53
N SER A 129 17.38 -16.95 -10.25
CA SER A 129 16.65 -17.97 -9.49
C SER A 129 15.20 -18.06 -9.96
N ILE A 130 14.70 -19.28 -10.11
CA ILE A 130 13.30 -19.55 -10.49
C ILE A 130 12.37 -19.16 -9.33
N VAL A 131 11.34 -18.35 -9.59
CA VAL A 131 10.46 -17.78 -8.57
C VAL A 131 9.74 -18.87 -7.77
N GLY A 132 9.34 -19.98 -8.38
CA GLY A 132 8.70 -21.10 -7.68
C GLY A 132 9.55 -21.76 -6.59
N THR A 133 10.89 -21.63 -6.66
CA THR A 133 11.83 -22.16 -5.67
C THR A 133 12.12 -21.23 -4.49
N LEU A 134 11.62 -20.00 -4.54
CA LEU A 134 11.88 -18.96 -3.54
C LEU A 134 11.03 -19.17 -2.28
N SER A 135 11.57 -18.72 -1.12
CA SER A 135 10.78 -18.57 0.09
C SER A 135 9.65 -17.54 -0.08
N GLY A 136 8.63 -17.59 0.77
CA GLY A 136 7.54 -16.59 0.76
C GLY A 136 8.06 -15.16 0.83
N GLY A 137 8.97 -14.88 1.75
CA GLY A 137 9.58 -13.56 1.90
C GLY A 137 10.40 -13.11 0.68
N MET A 138 11.10 -14.02 0.01
CA MET A 138 11.79 -13.70 -1.25
C MET A 138 10.79 -13.37 -2.37
N ARG A 139 9.68 -14.11 -2.48
CA ARG A 139 8.62 -13.79 -3.45
C ARG A 139 8.00 -12.41 -3.18
N THR A 140 7.81 -12.06 -1.90
CA THR A 140 7.35 -10.71 -1.51
C THR A 140 8.34 -9.62 -1.94
N ARG A 141 9.65 -9.85 -1.79
CA ARG A 141 10.70 -8.93 -2.30
C ARG A 141 10.67 -8.78 -3.82
N VAL A 142 10.49 -9.89 -4.56
CA VAL A 142 10.34 -9.84 -6.04
C VAL A 142 9.09 -9.05 -6.44
N SER A 143 7.97 -9.25 -5.75
CA SER A 143 6.74 -8.49 -5.98
C SER A 143 6.94 -6.99 -5.74
N LEU A 144 7.67 -6.63 -4.68
CA LEU A 144 8.02 -5.23 -4.42
C LEU A 144 8.92 -4.67 -5.52
N ALA A 145 9.96 -5.43 -5.95
CA ALA A 145 10.83 -5.02 -7.05
C ALA A 145 10.05 -4.76 -8.34
N ALA A 146 9.12 -5.67 -8.71
CA ALA A 146 8.26 -5.49 -9.87
C ALA A 146 7.44 -4.19 -9.79
N THR A 147 6.92 -3.86 -8.60
CA THR A 147 6.14 -2.65 -8.36
C THR A 147 6.98 -1.37 -8.46
N LEU A 148 8.30 -1.46 -8.30
CA LEU A 148 9.24 -0.31 -8.34
C LEU A 148 9.81 -0.02 -9.74
N LEU A 149 9.66 -0.91 -10.72
CA LEU A 149 10.30 -0.81 -12.05
C LEU A 149 10.04 0.51 -12.77
N HIS A 150 8.80 0.98 -12.75
CA HIS A 150 8.37 2.23 -13.40
C HIS A 150 8.51 3.47 -12.51
N GLN A 151 9.18 3.36 -11.35
CA GLN A 151 9.46 4.45 -10.39
C GLN A 151 8.21 5.24 -9.98
N PRO A 152 7.21 4.60 -9.40
CA PRO A 152 5.95 5.24 -9.02
C PRO A 152 6.18 6.32 -7.95
N ARG A 153 5.34 7.33 -7.94
CA ARG A 153 5.30 8.38 -6.90
C ARG A 153 4.40 8.00 -5.72
N LEU A 154 3.50 7.03 -5.92
CA LEU A 154 2.63 6.45 -4.91
C LEU A 154 2.76 4.92 -4.96
N LEU A 155 3.14 4.32 -3.84
CA LEU A 155 3.10 2.88 -3.63
C LEU A 155 1.86 2.51 -2.82
N LEU A 156 1.08 1.59 -3.35
CA LEU A 156 -0.07 0.96 -2.70
C LEU A 156 0.34 -0.45 -2.30
N LEU A 157 0.46 -0.72 -1.01
CA LEU A 157 0.93 -1.99 -0.47
C LEU A 157 -0.21 -2.66 0.32
N ASP A 158 -0.78 -3.73 -0.23
CA ASP A 158 -1.91 -4.42 0.38
C ASP A 158 -1.41 -5.60 1.22
N GLU A 159 -1.33 -5.38 2.54
CA GLU A 159 -0.85 -6.33 3.56
C GLU A 159 0.55 -6.94 3.23
N PRO A 160 1.57 -6.11 2.93
CA PRO A 160 2.85 -6.56 2.36
C PRO A 160 3.70 -7.42 3.32
N THR A 161 3.41 -7.41 4.61
CA THR A 161 4.20 -8.06 5.67
C THR A 161 3.49 -9.24 6.31
N VAL A 162 2.30 -9.61 5.81
CA VAL A 162 1.56 -10.77 6.30
C VAL A 162 2.30 -12.06 5.98
N GLY A 163 2.51 -12.90 7.02
CA GLY A 163 3.23 -14.16 6.87
C GLY A 163 4.74 -14.02 6.70
N VAL A 164 5.28 -12.82 6.92
CA VAL A 164 6.72 -12.55 6.89
C VAL A 164 7.31 -12.61 8.30
N ASP A 165 8.47 -13.24 8.44
CA ASP A 165 9.17 -13.33 9.72
C ASP A 165 9.60 -11.93 10.24
N PRO A 166 9.84 -11.78 11.55
CA PRO A 166 10.14 -10.47 12.16
C PRO A 166 11.38 -9.78 11.60
N ALA A 167 12.44 -10.51 11.23
CA ALA A 167 13.67 -9.93 10.72
C ALA A 167 13.44 -9.35 9.33
N LEU A 168 12.81 -10.12 8.44
CA LEU A 168 12.47 -9.68 7.10
C LEU A 168 11.42 -8.56 7.11
N ARG A 169 10.46 -8.59 8.06
CA ARG A 169 9.51 -7.49 8.26
C ARG A 169 10.22 -6.18 8.56
N LYS A 170 11.23 -6.21 9.44
CA LYS A 170 12.05 -5.03 9.75
C LYS A 170 12.72 -4.49 8.48
N GLU A 171 13.33 -5.37 7.68
CA GLU A 171 13.99 -4.97 6.43
C GLU A 171 13.00 -4.31 5.45
N PHE A 172 11.77 -4.82 5.29
CA PHE A 172 10.74 -4.16 4.48
C PHE A 172 10.42 -2.75 4.94
N TRP A 173 10.25 -2.56 6.25
CA TRP A 173 9.97 -1.24 6.81
C TRP A 173 11.16 -0.28 6.64
N ASP A 174 12.40 -0.76 6.75
CA ASP A 174 13.59 0.03 6.48
C ASP A 174 13.62 0.47 5.00
N HIS A 175 13.26 -0.42 4.06
CA HIS A 175 13.10 -0.08 2.63
C HIS A 175 11.98 0.94 2.38
N PHE A 176 10.82 0.77 3.02
CA PHE A 176 9.71 1.72 2.86
C PHE A 176 10.12 3.10 3.37
N ARG A 177 10.82 3.16 4.51
CA ARG A 177 11.33 4.41 5.05
C ARG A 177 12.36 5.07 4.13
N ALA A 178 13.26 4.29 3.53
CA ALA A 178 14.22 4.79 2.55
C ALA A 178 13.52 5.36 1.31
N LEU A 179 12.52 4.66 0.76
CA LEU A 179 11.72 5.13 -0.37
C LEU A 179 10.94 6.42 -0.05
N ALA A 180 10.31 6.50 1.12
CA ALA A 180 9.62 7.71 1.55
C ALA A 180 10.59 8.90 1.68
N GLY A 181 11.82 8.64 2.16
CA GLY A 181 12.90 9.65 2.20
C GLY A 181 13.31 10.20 0.84
N THR A 182 13.03 9.50 -0.26
CA THR A 182 13.21 10.01 -1.63
C THR A 182 12.00 10.77 -2.18
N GLY A 183 10.93 10.93 -1.38
CA GLY A 183 9.71 11.63 -1.75
C GLY A 183 8.59 10.72 -2.29
N VAL A 184 8.77 9.40 -2.29
CA VAL A 184 7.71 8.44 -2.64
C VAL A 184 6.67 8.41 -1.52
N THR A 185 5.40 8.55 -1.89
CA THR A 185 4.28 8.38 -0.94
C THR A 185 3.93 6.90 -0.82
N ILE A 186 3.67 6.41 0.39
CA ILE A 186 3.38 4.99 0.60
C ILE A 186 2.08 4.84 1.39
N LEU A 187 1.14 4.07 0.85
CA LEU A 187 -0.05 3.60 1.57
C LEU A 187 0.14 2.10 1.86
N VAL A 188 0.21 1.76 3.14
CA VAL A 188 0.29 0.37 3.61
C VAL A 188 -1.02 0.00 4.27
N SER A 189 -1.70 -1.06 3.80
CA SER A 189 -2.78 -1.66 4.57
C SER A 189 -2.23 -2.71 5.52
N SER A 190 -2.75 -2.75 6.75
CA SER A 190 -2.41 -3.80 7.72
C SER A 190 -3.58 -4.05 8.68
N HIS A 191 -3.61 -5.24 9.25
CA HIS A 191 -4.44 -5.57 10.40
C HIS A 191 -3.58 -5.75 11.67
N VAL A 192 -2.26 -5.55 11.57
CA VAL A 192 -1.28 -5.70 12.66
C VAL A 192 -1.01 -4.33 13.26
N MET A 193 -1.46 -4.11 14.50
CA MET A 193 -1.33 -2.80 15.17
C MET A 193 0.12 -2.42 15.50
N ASP A 194 1.01 -3.40 15.69
CA ASP A 194 2.44 -3.16 15.96
C ASP A 194 3.16 -2.43 14.81
N GLU A 195 2.62 -2.52 13.58
CA GLU A 195 3.18 -1.83 12.43
C GLU A 195 2.84 -0.33 12.39
N ALA A 196 1.84 0.06 13.15
CA ALA A 196 1.36 1.44 13.19
C ALA A 196 2.43 2.47 13.59
N SER A 197 3.30 2.10 14.53
CA SER A 197 4.40 2.96 15.00
C SER A 197 5.43 3.28 13.92
N ARG A 198 5.40 2.53 12.82
CA ARG A 198 6.31 2.70 11.67
C ARG A 198 5.75 3.64 10.60
N CYS A 199 4.46 4.00 10.69
CA CYS A 199 3.80 4.95 9.81
C CYS A 199 3.88 6.38 10.36
N ASP A 200 3.90 7.38 9.48
CA ASP A 200 3.87 8.78 9.88
C ASP A 200 2.46 9.19 10.33
N ARG A 201 1.44 8.68 9.64
CA ARG A 201 0.03 8.84 9.98
C ARG A 201 -0.74 7.55 9.72
N LEU A 202 -1.85 7.43 10.41
CA LEU A 202 -2.75 6.27 10.38
C LEU A 202 -4.17 6.71 10.07
N GLY A 203 -4.88 5.88 9.32
CA GLY A 203 -6.34 5.88 9.24
C GLY A 203 -6.87 4.58 9.81
N LEU A 204 -7.64 4.66 10.89
CA LEU A 204 -8.32 3.50 11.47
C LEU A 204 -9.62 3.28 10.70
N ILE A 205 -9.74 2.12 10.04
CA ILE A 205 -10.91 1.80 9.21
C ILE A 205 -11.73 0.65 9.79
N ARG A 206 -13.06 0.81 9.82
CA ARG A 206 -14.02 -0.24 10.18
C ARG A 206 -15.30 -0.07 9.36
N ALA A 207 -15.87 -1.17 8.89
CA ALA A 207 -17.11 -1.20 8.13
C ALA A 207 -17.17 -0.16 6.99
N GLY A 208 -16.07 0.02 6.26
CA GLY A 208 -15.98 0.95 5.12
C GLY A 208 -15.84 2.43 5.48
N ARG A 209 -15.71 2.77 6.76
CA ARG A 209 -15.57 4.15 7.25
C ARG A 209 -14.24 4.36 7.95
N VAL A 210 -13.65 5.55 7.82
CA VAL A 210 -12.51 5.97 8.63
C VAL A 210 -13.03 6.48 9.98
N LEU A 211 -12.63 5.81 11.06
CA LEU A 211 -13.02 6.16 12.42
C LEU A 211 -12.22 7.35 12.96
N ALA A 212 -10.93 7.35 12.68
CA ALA A 212 -10.01 8.40 13.11
C ALA A 212 -8.75 8.41 12.24
N GLU A 213 -8.12 9.59 12.14
CA GLU A 213 -6.82 9.80 11.52
C GLU A 213 -5.89 10.54 12.49
N GLY A 214 -4.60 10.22 12.44
CA GLY A 214 -3.56 10.86 13.25
C GLY A 214 -2.29 10.03 13.31
N SER A 215 -1.27 10.49 14.04
CA SER A 215 -0.15 9.63 14.44
C SER A 215 -0.63 8.57 15.45
N ALA A 216 0.14 7.50 15.64
CA ALA A 216 -0.18 6.51 16.67
C ALA A 216 -0.34 7.16 18.04
N THR A 217 0.55 8.09 18.38
CA THR A 217 0.51 8.85 19.66
C THR A 217 -0.76 9.69 19.80
N ASP A 218 -1.15 10.40 18.72
CA ASP A 218 -2.38 11.23 18.73
C ASP A 218 -3.63 10.37 18.92
N LEU A 219 -3.69 9.22 18.26
CA LEU A 219 -4.84 8.31 18.35
C LEU A 219 -4.97 7.68 19.73
N ILE A 220 -3.85 7.25 20.34
CA ILE A 220 -3.80 6.74 21.72
C ILE A 220 -4.25 7.82 22.70
N ALA A 221 -3.71 9.03 22.58
CA ALA A 221 -4.09 10.16 23.44
C ALA A 221 -5.57 10.54 23.29
N ARG A 222 -6.08 10.58 22.06
CA ARG A 222 -7.50 10.88 21.76
C ARG A 222 -8.45 9.85 22.35
N ALA A 223 -8.05 8.58 22.34
CA ALA A 223 -8.85 7.50 22.90
C ALA A 223 -8.71 7.37 24.43
N GLY A 224 -7.71 8.01 25.05
CA GLY A 224 -7.42 7.91 26.48
C GLY A 224 -6.97 6.50 26.89
N THR A 225 -6.24 5.79 26.02
CA THR A 225 -5.82 4.40 26.21
C THR A 225 -4.30 4.28 26.33
N ALA A 226 -3.78 3.09 26.68
CA ALA A 226 -2.36 2.85 26.84
C ALA A 226 -1.66 2.44 25.54
N ASP A 227 -2.40 1.89 24.57
CA ASP A 227 -1.90 1.34 23.31
C ASP A 227 -2.89 1.54 22.16
N LEU A 228 -2.42 1.30 20.94
CA LEU A 228 -3.21 1.55 19.73
C LEU A 228 -4.33 0.52 19.51
N GLU A 229 -4.17 -0.72 19.99
CA GLU A 229 -5.22 -1.75 19.89
C GLU A 229 -6.42 -1.35 20.76
N SER A 230 -6.15 -0.95 22.01
CA SER A 230 -7.15 -0.40 22.92
C SER A 230 -7.79 0.87 22.35
N ALA A 231 -7.01 1.75 21.71
CA ALA A 231 -7.52 2.95 21.05
C ALA A 231 -8.46 2.60 19.91
N PHE A 232 -8.11 1.63 19.06
CA PHE A 232 -8.96 1.15 17.98
C PHE A 232 -10.30 0.61 18.50
N LEU A 233 -10.27 -0.20 19.57
CA LEU A 233 -11.47 -0.76 20.19
C LEU A 233 -12.38 0.35 20.77
N ALA A 234 -11.80 1.31 21.51
CA ALA A 234 -12.54 2.42 22.07
C ALA A 234 -13.18 3.31 21.00
N LEU A 235 -12.43 3.69 19.96
CA LEU A 235 -12.93 4.48 18.84
C LEU A 235 -13.95 3.73 17.99
N SER A 236 -13.88 2.39 17.95
CA SER A 236 -14.83 1.54 17.26
C SER A 236 -16.15 1.36 18.01
N ALA A 237 -16.16 1.52 19.33
CA ALA A 237 -17.35 1.38 20.16
C ALA A 237 -18.15 2.68 20.28
N ALA A 238 -17.53 3.83 19.96
CA ALA A 238 -18.21 5.12 19.98
C ALA A 238 -19.34 5.14 18.92
N PRO A 239 -20.55 5.59 19.25
CA PRO A 239 -21.60 5.79 18.25
C PRO A 239 -21.16 6.85 17.23
N ALA A 240 -21.43 6.58 15.94
CA ALA A 240 -21.10 7.46 14.82
C ALA A 240 -21.94 8.74 14.83
#